data_ce27476cd867c672bde3b33fa4cf2157
#
_entry.id   ce27476cd867c672bde3b33fa4cf2157
#
_cell.length_a   1.000
_cell.length_b   1.000
_cell.length_c   1.000
_cell.angle_alpha   90.00
_cell.angle_beta   90.00
_cell.angle_gamma   90.00
#
_symmetry.space_group_name_H-M   'P 1'
#
loop_
_entity.id
_entity.type
_entity.pdbx_description
1 polymer ?
#
loop_
_entity_poly.entity_id
_entity_poly.type
_entity_poly.pdbx_seq_one_letter_code
_entity_poly.pdbx_strand_id
1 'polypeptide(L)'
;MSEDKFTYRKYVWQQFKKNRAALFAFRFITVMAFIALFANIIANDKPLYCKYKGNTYFPAFREYAVDLGLLNWQVDLLNISWKTESYESVVWAPIPYGSSEFDFMNDRYRSPLDDQDVASTRWHHWLGTDEQGRDVLSGVIHGTQTAFMVGIVSVSITLLIGIFLGAFAGFYGDHDLQISRVRFWANFLFLPIAFFYGFQEAHGPQTMRLIVTSSS
;
A
#
# COMPACT_ATOMS: atom_id res chain seq x y z
N MET A 1 -49.12 -13.14 9.71
CA MET A 1 -48.23 -13.34 8.56
C MET A 1 -47.42 -12.04 8.38
N SER A 2 -46.21 -12.00 8.85
CA SER A 2 -45.31 -10.84 8.65
C SER A 2 -44.85 -10.89 7.20
N GLU A 3 -45.26 -9.92 6.40
CA GLU A 3 -44.68 -9.68 5.09
C GLU A 3 -43.20 -9.40 5.27
N ASP A 4 -42.36 -10.37 4.91
CA ASP A 4 -40.92 -10.22 4.85
C ASP A 4 -40.64 -9.18 3.73
N LYS A 5 -40.52 -7.90 4.11
CA LYS A 5 -40.17 -6.83 3.19
C LYS A 5 -38.86 -7.22 2.52
N PHE A 6 -38.95 -7.60 1.25
CA PHE A 6 -37.83 -8.02 0.41
C PHE A 6 -36.87 -6.81 0.27
N THR A 7 -35.96 -6.70 1.20
CA THR A 7 -35.01 -5.59 1.20
C THR A 7 -34.02 -5.81 0.05
N TYR A 8 -33.91 -4.84 -0.87
CA TYR A 8 -32.96 -4.84 -2.00
C TYR A 8 -31.55 -5.36 -1.61
N ARG A 9 -31.08 -4.98 -0.43
CA ARG A 9 -29.82 -5.45 0.14
C ARG A 9 -29.75 -6.97 0.33
N LYS A 10 -30.86 -7.61 0.78
CA LYS A 10 -30.95 -9.07 0.97
C LYS A 10 -30.88 -9.79 -0.37
N TYR A 11 -31.58 -9.26 -1.39
CA TYR A 11 -31.57 -9.79 -2.75
C TYR A 11 -30.17 -9.73 -3.38
N VAL A 12 -29.52 -8.56 -3.35
CA VAL A 12 -28.15 -8.37 -3.88
C VAL A 12 -27.16 -9.33 -3.22
N TRP A 13 -27.24 -9.46 -1.88
CA TRP A 13 -26.36 -10.35 -1.15
C TRP A 13 -26.61 -11.84 -1.48
N GLN A 14 -27.85 -12.23 -1.71
CA GLN A 14 -28.16 -13.59 -2.13
C GLN A 14 -27.65 -13.89 -3.55
N GLN A 15 -27.76 -12.96 -4.48
CA GLN A 15 -27.21 -13.11 -5.83
C GLN A 15 -25.69 -13.16 -5.83
N PHE A 16 -25.05 -12.31 -5.02
CA PHE A 16 -23.60 -12.34 -4.84
C PHE A 16 -23.11 -13.70 -4.33
N LYS A 17 -23.78 -14.27 -3.33
CA LYS A 17 -23.44 -15.59 -2.78
C LYS A 17 -23.57 -16.74 -3.77
N LYS A 18 -24.40 -16.62 -4.79
CA LYS A 18 -24.55 -17.65 -5.83
C LYS A 18 -23.33 -17.73 -6.75
N ASN A 19 -22.60 -16.64 -6.90
CA ASN A 19 -21.39 -16.60 -7.73
C ASN A 19 -20.17 -17.03 -6.91
N ARG A 20 -19.69 -18.27 -7.12
CA ARG A 20 -18.54 -18.85 -6.41
C ARG A 20 -17.25 -18.04 -6.64
N ALA A 21 -17.04 -17.57 -7.88
CA ALA A 21 -15.85 -16.78 -8.21
C ALA A 21 -15.87 -15.42 -7.49
N ALA A 22 -17.02 -14.74 -7.45
CA ALA A 22 -17.16 -13.48 -6.71
C ALA A 22 -16.94 -13.67 -5.20
N LEU A 23 -17.43 -14.77 -4.64
CA LEU A 23 -17.23 -15.11 -3.23
C LEU A 23 -15.75 -15.40 -2.90
N PHE A 24 -15.08 -16.12 -3.79
CA PHE A 24 -13.64 -16.40 -3.65
C PHE A 24 -12.84 -15.09 -3.71
N ALA A 25 -13.07 -14.26 -4.73
CA ALA A 25 -12.40 -12.97 -4.87
C ALA A 25 -12.65 -12.05 -3.65
N PHE A 26 -13.88 -12.00 -3.16
CA PHE A 26 -14.21 -11.21 -1.96
C PHE A 26 -13.46 -11.70 -0.73
N ARG A 27 -13.41 -13.01 -0.50
CA ARG A 27 -12.65 -13.59 0.62
C ARG A 27 -11.17 -13.31 0.50
N PHE A 28 -10.61 -13.48 -0.71
CA PHE A 28 -9.20 -13.21 -0.98
C PHE A 28 -8.85 -11.75 -0.68
N ILE A 29 -9.63 -10.80 -1.21
CA ILE A 29 -9.43 -9.37 -0.94
C ILE A 29 -9.57 -9.06 0.55
N THR A 30 -10.54 -9.68 1.24
CA THR A 30 -10.72 -9.49 2.69
C THR A 30 -9.52 -9.97 3.47
N VAL A 31 -8.94 -11.12 3.14
CA VAL A 31 -7.72 -11.65 3.77
C VAL A 31 -6.54 -10.71 3.50
N MET A 32 -6.36 -10.25 2.26
CA MET A 32 -5.30 -9.30 1.91
C MET A 32 -5.46 -7.97 2.65
N ALA A 33 -6.70 -7.45 2.74
CA ALA A 33 -6.99 -6.24 3.51
C ALA A 33 -6.67 -6.40 5.01
N PHE A 34 -6.95 -7.59 5.55
CA PHE A 34 -6.60 -7.90 6.94
C PHE A 34 -5.08 -7.93 7.13
N ILE A 35 -4.34 -8.59 6.24
CA ILE A 35 -2.87 -8.59 6.28
C ILE A 35 -2.32 -7.17 6.16
N ALA A 36 -2.85 -6.35 5.24
CA ALA A 36 -2.44 -4.96 5.07
C ALA A 36 -2.69 -4.11 6.33
N LEU A 37 -3.84 -4.30 6.99
CA LEU A 37 -4.19 -3.55 8.20
C LEU A 37 -3.30 -3.91 9.40
N PHE A 38 -2.91 -5.18 9.50
CA PHE A 38 -2.12 -5.68 10.62
C PHE A 38 -0.64 -5.92 10.26
N ALA A 39 -0.15 -5.31 9.18
CA ALA A 39 1.20 -5.53 8.67
C ALA A 39 2.28 -5.31 9.75
N ASN A 40 2.27 -4.17 10.46
CA ASN A 40 3.23 -3.87 11.53
C ASN A 40 3.08 -4.73 12.79
N ILE A 41 1.97 -5.48 12.94
CA ILE A 41 1.80 -6.45 14.02
C ILE A 41 2.34 -7.81 13.59
N ILE A 42 2.23 -8.14 12.30
CA ILE A 42 2.66 -9.43 11.73
C ILE A 42 4.16 -9.42 11.48
N ALA A 43 4.69 -8.33 10.90
CA ALA A 43 6.09 -8.18 10.53
C ALA A 43 6.62 -6.82 11.02
N ASN A 44 7.58 -6.84 11.96
CA ASN A 44 8.15 -5.62 12.51
C ASN A 44 9.53 -5.90 13.13
N ASP A 45 10.47 -4.97 12.93
CA ASP A 45 11.78 -4.95 13.59
C ASP A 45 11.72 -4.56 15.07
N LYS A 46 10.60 -4.00 15.51
CA LYS A 46 10.35 -3.59 16.89
C LYS A 46 9.44 -4.59 17.61
N PRO A 47 9.62 -4.76 18.93
CA PRO A 47 8.76 -5.64 19.70
C PRO A 47 7.32 -5.11 19.77
N LEU A 48 6.34 -6.05 19.80
CA LEU A 48 4.93 -5.71 20.04
C LEU A 48 4.74 -5.17 21.47
N TYR A 49 5.48 -5.76 22.40
CA TYR A 49 5.48 -5.41 23.82
C TYR A 49 6.89 -5.57 24.36
N CYS A 50 7.35 -4.61 25.14
CA CYS A 50 8.59 -4.77 25.90
C CYS A 50 8.54 -4.01 27.22
N LYS A 51 9.23 -4.59 28.21
CA LYS A 51 9.51 -3.92 29.48
C LYS A 51 11.00 -3.59 29.55
N TYR A 52 11.31 -2.30 29.52
CA TYR A 52 12.66 -1.77 29.44
C TYR A 52 12.86 -0.70 30.50
N LYS A 53 13.92 -0.84 31.32
CA LYS A 53 14.25 0.08 32.41
C LYS A 53 13.06 0.34 33.36
N GLY A 54 12.28 -0.70 33.70
CA GLY A 54 11.12 -0.61 34.59
C GLY A 54 9.84 -0.04 33.93
N ASN A 55 9.91 0.49 32.71
CA ASN A 55 8.78 1.03 31.97
C ASN A 55 8.25 0.04 30.93
N THR A 56 6.96 0.08 30.69
CA THR A 56 6.28 -0.75 29.69
C THR A 56 6.09 0.06 28.40
N TYR A 57 6.47 -0.53 27.28
CA TYR A 57 6.33 0.07 25.95
C TYR A 57 5.65 -0.87 24.97
N PHE A 58 4.97 -0.27 23.99
CA PHE A 58 4.35 -0.93 22.85
C PHE A 58 4.86 -0.33 21.53
N PRO A 59 6.12 -0.61 21.14
CA PRO A 59 6.76 0.10 20.03
C PRO A 59 6.04 -0.11 18.69
N ALA A 60 5.64 -1.35 18.34
CA ALA A 60 4.95 -1.63 17.10
C ALA A 60 3.60 -0.91 16.96
N PHE A 61 2.84 -0.76 18.04
CA PHE A 61 1.59 0.01 18.02
C PHE A 61 1.84 1.51 17.93
N ARG A 62 2.91 1.99 18.59
CA ARG A 62 3.29 3.40 18.51
C ARG A 62 3.71 3.79 17.11
N GLU A 63 4.35 2.89 16.36
CA GLU A 63 4.73 3.11 14.98
C GLU A 63 3.53 3.47 14.10
N TYR A 64 2.40 2.77 14.20
CA TYR A 64 1.18 3.18 13.50
C TYR A 64 0.75 4.62 13.78
N ALA A 65 0.84 5.04 15.04
CA ALA A 65 0.47 6.40 15.41
C ALA A 65 1.48 7.44 14.91
N VAL A 66 2.75 7.08 14.81
CA VAL A 66 3.81 7.91 14.24
C VAL A 66 3.66 8.01 12.73
N ASP A 67 3.40 6.90 12.03
CA ASP A 67 3.18 6.86 10.58
C ASP A 67 1.95 7.67 10.15
N LEU A 68 0.92 7.71 11.01
CA LEU A 68 -0.25 8.56 10.81
C LEU A 68 -0.02 10.03 11.20
N GLY A 69 1.19 10.40 11.67
CA GLY A 69 1.50 11.74 12.11
C GLY A 69 0.81 12.18 13.42
N LEU A 70 0.26 11.24 14.17
CA LEU A 70 -0.48 11.50 15.43
C LEU A 70 0.45 11.61 16.64
N LEU A 71 1.58 10.92 16.63
CA LEU A 71 2.57 10.89 17.72
C LEU A 71 3.98 11.03 17.16
N ASN A 72 4.91 11.43 18.05
CA ASN A 72 6.34 11.39 17.78
C ASN A 72 7.01 10.30 18.61
N TRP A 73 8.14 9.79 18.12
CA TRP A 73 8.99 8.91 18.91
C TRP A 73 9.50 9.63 20.15
N GLN A 74 9.55 8.91 21.27
CA GLN A 74 10.23 9.41 22.47
C GLN A 74 11.72 9.44 22.22
N VAL A 75 12.42 10.48 22.71
CA VAL A 75 13.84 10.67 22.50
C VAL A 75 14.65 9.46 22.99
N ASP A 76 14.23 8.85 24.10
CA ASP A 76 14.87 7.68 24.71
C ASP A 76 14.75 6.42 23.84
N LEU A 77 13.82 6.38 22.89
CA LEU A 77 13.55 5.24 22.00
C LEU A 77 14.02 5.44 20.57
N LEU A 78 14.53 6.63 20.22
CA LEU A 78 14.93 6.96 18.85
C LEU A 78 16.18 6.20 18.37
N ASN A 79 17.11 5.89 19.29
CA ASN A 79 18.40 5.29 18.96
C ASN A 79 18.59 3.91 19.58
N ILE A 80 17.50 3.22 19.89
CA ILE A 80 17.57 1.87 20.47
C ILE A 80 17.77 0.85 19.37
N SER A 81 18.78 0.00 19.50
CA SER A 81 18.91 -1.23 18.72
C SER A 81 18.02 -2.30 19.32
N TRP A 82 16.75 -2.34 18.91
CA TRP A 82 15.71 -3.18 19.52
C TRP A 82 16.11 -4.66 19.69
N LYS A 83 16.90 -5.21 18.77
CA LYS A 83 17.29 -6.62 18.79
C LYS A 83 18.46 -6.94 19.72
N THR A 84 19.25 -5.94 20.09
CA THR A 84 20.46 -6.12 20.91
C THR A 84 20.27 -5.73 22.38
N GLU A 85 19.18 -5.03 22.71
CA GLU A 85 18.88 -4.60 24.06
C GLU A 85 18.40 -5.76 24.95
N SER A 86 18.73 -5.66 26.24
CA SER A 86 18.27 -6.60 27.26
C SER A 86 16.94 -6.10 27.86
N TYR A 87 15.90 -6.90 27.70
CA TYR A 87 14.56 -6.61 28.22
C TYR A 87 14.24 -7.46 29.46
N GLU A 88 13.50 -6.91 30.41
CA GLU A 88 12.91 -7.68 31.51
C GLU A 88 11.88 -8.70 30.98
N SER A 89 11.08 -8.27 29.97
CA SER A 89 10.17 -9.13 29.22
C SER A 89 9.94 -8.54 27.82
N VAL A 90 9.83 -9.40 26.81
CA VAL A 90 9.64 -8.96 25.42
C VAL A 90 8.77 -9.94 24.63
N VAL A 91 7.86 -9.40 23.83
CA VAL A 91 7.06 -10.15 22.86
C VAL A 91 7.31 -9.55 21.48
N TRP A 92 7.89 -10.35 20.60
CA TRP A 92 8.20 -9.98 19.23
C TRP A 92 7.03 -10.29 18.30
N ALA A 93 6.98 -9.59 17.17
CA ALA A 93 6.13 -9.94 16.04
C ALA A 93 6.41 -11.38 15.56
N PRO A 94 5.44 -12.07 14.94
CA PRO A 94 5.64 -13.38 14.34
C PRO A 94 6.80 -13.40 13.34
N ILE A 95 6.97 -12.32 12.58
CA ILE A 95 8.11 -12.08 11.67
C ILE A 95 8.88 -10.88 12.26
N PRO A 96 10.02 -11.11 12.92
CA PRO A 96 10.73 -10.07 13.66
C PRO A 96 11.65 -9.23 12.76
N TYR A 97 11.18 -8.92 11.54
CA TYR A 97 11.88 -8.12 10.55
C TYR A 97 11.00 -7.02 9.99
N GLY A 98 11.56 -5.83 9.90
CA GLY A 98 10.96 -4.72 9.17
C GLY A 98 11.21 -4.83 7.66
N SER A 99 10.36 -4.19 6.84
CA SER A 99 10.52 -4.21 5.37
C SER A 99 11.77 -3.50 4.86
N SER A 100 12.36 -2.62 5.67
CA SER A 100 13.54 -1.82 5.32
C SER A 100 14.78 -2.21 6.13
N GLU A 101 14.68 -3.23 6.96
CA GLU A 101 15.79 -3.70 7.77
C GLU A 101 16.73 -4.56 6.95
N PHE A 102 18.04 -4.38 7.15
CA PHE A 102 19.10 -5.12 6.48
C PHE A 102 19.76 -6.12 7.43
N ASP A 103 19.79 -7.38 7.04
CA ASP A 103 20.60 -8.42 7.70
C ASP A 103 21.83 -8.71 6.83
N PHE A 104 22.95 -8.07 7.17
CA PHE A 104 24.21 -8.19 6.43
C PHE A 104 24.87 -9.58 6.56
N MET A 105 24.45 -10.40 7.51
CA MET A 105 24.97 -11.75 7.68
C MET A 105 24.29 -12.72 6.71
N ASN A 106 23.05 -12.41 6.31
CA ASN A 106 22.24 -13.20 5.41
C ASN A 106 21.92 -12.44 4.10
N ASP A 107 22.89 -11.70 3.56
CA ASP A 107 22.77 -11.00 2.27
C ASP A 107 22.85 -11.97 1.06
N ARG A 108 22.72 -11.43 -0.16
CA ARG A 108 22.90 -12.14 -1.44
C ARG A 108 21.94 -13.30 -1.67
N TYR A 109 20.64 -13.04 -1.55
CA TYR A 109 19.60 -14.02 -1.91
C TYR A 109 19.69 -15.34 -1.14
N ARG A 110 19.78 -15.31 0.18
CA ARG A 110 19.73 -16.52 1.00
C ARG A 110 18.38 -17.21 0.79
N SER A 111 18.45 -18.49 0.39
CA SER A 111 17.26 -19.31 0.21
C SER A 111 16.60 -19.64 1.56
N PRO A 112 15.27 -19.85 1.59
CA PRO A 112 14.58 -20.34 2.78
C PRO A 112 15.13 -21.67 3.36
N LEU A 113 15.77 -22.47 2.51
CA LEU A 113 16.30 -23.79 2.86
C LEU A 113 17.81 -23.80 3.12
N ASP A 114 18.49 -22.69 2.89
CA ASP A 114 19.91 -22.56 3.16
C ASP A 114 20.18 -22.41 4.67
N ASP A 115 21.40 -22.75 5.08
CA ASP A 115 21.90 -22.41 6.40
C ASP A 115 21.98 -20.87 6.51
N GLN A 116 21.14 -20.32 7.37
CA GLN A 116 21.09 -18.89 7.67
C GLN A 116 21.83 -18.61 8.98
N ASP A 117 22.67 -17.57 9.00
CA ASP A 117 23.37 -17.16 10.19
C ASP A 117 22.45 -16.36 11.12
N VAL A 118 21.65 -17.10 11.90
CA VAL A 118 20.65 -16.54 12.80
C VAL A 118 20.77 -17.12 14.21
N ALA A 119 20.56 -16.30 15.23
CA ALA A 119 20.69 -16.69 16.62
C ALA A 119 19.72 -17.78 17.07
N SER A 120 18.57 -17.92 16.43
CA SER A 120 17.55 -18.94 16.73
C SER A 120 16.53 -19.05 15.59
N THR A 121 15.74 -20.11 15.59
CA THR A 121 14.64 -20.36 14.65
C THR A 121 13.63 -19.22 14.55
N ARG A 122 13.50 -18.37 15.57
CA ARG A 122 12.65 -17.20 15.56
C ARG A 122 13.10 -16.17 14.53
N TRP A 123 14.41 -16.05 14.32
CA TRP A 123 15.06 -15.10 13.41
C TRP A 123 15.27 -15.69 12.02
N HIS A 124 14.63 -16.82 11.72
CA HIS A 124 14.75 -17.45 10.41
C HIS A 124 13.95 -16.67 9.35
N HIS A 125 14.58 -16.40 8.21
CA HIS A 125 13.95 -15.78 7.05
C HIS A 125 13.14 -16.81 6.27
N TRP A 126 11.84 -16.88 6.53
CA TRP A 126 10.95 -17.92 6.00
C TRP A 126 10.82 -17.96 4.48
N LEU A 127 10.92 -16.83 3.81
CA LEU A 127 10.97 -16.72 2.35
C LEU A 127 12.37 -16.32 1.84
N GLY A 128 13.38 -16.40 2.71
CA GLY A 128 14.73 -15.97 2.39
C GLY A 128 14.92 -14.47 2.40
N THR A 129 16.05 -14.03 1.87
CA THR A 129 16.44 -12.62 1.80
C THR A 129 16.63 -12.15 0.36
N ASP A 130 16.58 -10.84 0.15
CA ASP A 130 16.92 -10.22 -1.13
C ASP A 130 18.44 -9.98 -1.26
N GLU A 131 18.85 -9.30 -2.34
CA GLU A 131 20.24 -8.96 -2.59
C GLU A 131 20.90 -8.16 -1.46
N GLN A 132 20.12 -7.38 -0.74
CA GLN A 132 20.57 -6.48 0.31
C GLN A 132 20.41 -7.09 1.72
N GLY A 133 19.94 -8.34 1.82
CA GLY A 133 19.67 -9.00 3.11
C GLY A 133 18.37 -8.59 3.76
N ARG A 134 17.40 -8.02 3.01
CA ARG A 134 16.06 -7.72 3.55
C ARG A 134 15.19 -8.97 3.53
N ASP A 135 14.37 -9.15 4.56
CA ASP A 135 13.44 -10.27 4.64
C ASP A 135 12.33 -10.16 3.58
N VAL A 136 12.26 -11.16 2.69
CA VAL A 136 11.30 -11.19 1.59
C VAL A 136 9.86 -11.29 2.11
N LEU A 137 9.60 -12.06 3.18
CA LEU A 137 8.26 -12.23 3.73
C LEU A 137 7.75 -10.91 4.34
N SER A 138 8.57 -10.21 5.09
CA SER A 138 8.26 -8.88 5.60
C SER A 138 7.98 -7.90 4.45
N GLY A 139 8.81 -7.93 3.41
CA GLY A 139 8.61 -7.13 2.19
C GLY A 139 7.28 -7.38 1.51
N VAL A 140 6.83 -8.63 1.38
CA VAL A 140 5.52 -9.00 0.81
C VAL A 140 4.37 -8.47 1.67
N ILE A 141 4.46 -8.57 3.00
CA ILE A 141 3.42 -8.11 3.92
C ILE A 141 3.26 -6.59 3.84
N HIS A 142 4.35 -5.84 3.94
CA HIS A 142 4.32 -4.37 3.83
C HIS A 142 4.01 -3.90 2.41
N GLY A 143 4.45 -4.64 1.39
CA GLY A 143 4.05 -4.39 0.00
C GLY A 143 2.55 -4.52 -0.21
N THR A 144 1.90 -5.48 0.46
CA THR A 144 0.43 -5.61 0.47
C THR A 144 -0.23 -4.37 1.08
N GLN A 145 0.29 -3.85 2.19
CA GLN A 145 -0.20 -2.62 2.82
C GLN A 145 -0.10 -1.41 1.87
N THR A 146 1.06 -1.23 1.24
CA THR A 146 1.30 -0.16 0.27
C THR A 146 0.36 -0.27 -0.93
N ALA A 147 0.17 -1.48 -1.48
CA ALA A 147 -0.73 -1.73 -2.59
C ALA A 147 -2.18 -1.38 -2.25
N PHE A 148 -2.64 -1.73 -1.04
CA PHE A 148 -3.98 -1.35 -0.57
C PHE A 148 -4.13 0.16 -0.40
N MET A 149 -3.16 0.86 0.19
CA MET A 149 -3.20 2.32 0.33
C MET A 149 -3.28 3.02 -1.03
N VAL A 150 -2.42 2.64 -1.96
CA VAL A 150 -2.42 3.20 -3.33
C VAL A 150 -3.75 2.88 -4.03
N GLY A 151 -4.25 1.65 -3.90
CA GLY A 151 -5.53 1.23 -4.47
C GLY A 151 -6.71 2.05 -3.95
N ILE A 152 -6.83 2.22 -2.62
CA ILE A 152 -7.91 3.00 -2.00
C ILE A 152 -7.86 4.47 -2.44
N VAL A 153 -6.68 5.09 -2.42
CA VAL A 153 -6.52 6.49 -2.85
C VAL A 153 -6.90 6.66 -4.31
N SER A 154 -6.40 5.79 -5.20
CA SER A 154 -6.68 5.84 -6.64
C SER A 154 -8.17 5.65 -6.95
N VAL A 155 -8.80 4.65 -6.33
CA VAL A 155 -10.25 4.40 -6.51
C VAL A 155 -11.08 5.54 -5.96
N SER A 156 -10.70 6.12 -4.81
CA SER A 156 -11.41 7.27 -4.22
C SER A 156 -11.38 8.49 -5.13
N ILE A 157 -10.22 8.83 -5.68
CA ILE A 157 -10.07 9.94 -6.62
C ILE A 157 -10.89 9.69 -7.88
N THR A 158 -10.78 8.48 -8.46
CA THR A 158 -11.52 8.10 -9.66
C THR A 158 -13.03 8.15 -9.44
N LEU A 159 -13.50 7.69 -8.27
CA LEU A 159 -14.91 7.71 -7.90
C LEU A 159 -15.42 9.15 -7.79
N LEU A 160 -14.69 10.03 -7.12
CA LEU A 160 -15.06 11.44 -7.00
C LEU A 160 -15.18 12.10 -8.38
N ILE A 161 -14.15 11.97 -9.21
CA ILE A 161 -14.17 12.52 -10.58
C ILE A 161 -15.33 11.92 -11.39
N GLY A 162 -15.51 10.60 -11.33
CA GLY A 162 -16.58 9.89 -12.06
C GLY A 162 -17.98 10.34 -11.63
N ILE A 163 -18.23 10.52 -10.32
CA ILE A 163 -19.51 11.01 -9.80
C ILE A 163 -19.77 12.44 -10.29
N PHE A 164 -18.79 13.34 -10.18
CA PHE A 164 -18.94 14.72 -10.65
C PHE A 164 -19.23 14.79 -12.15
N LEU A 165 -18.39 14.12 -12.96
CA LEU A 165 -18.60 14.09 -14.41
C LEU A 165 -19.92 13.43 -14.79
N GLY A 166 -20.28 12.32 -14.15
CA GLY A 166 -21.55 11.63 -14.36
C GLY A 166 -22.76 12.48 -13.97
N ALA A 167 -22.69 13.20 -12.85
CA ALA A 167 -23.75 14.11 -12.42
C ALA A 167 -23.91 15.28 -13.40
N PHE A 168 -22.80 15.89 -13.84
CA PHE A 168 -22.85 16.93 -14.87
C PHE A 168 -23.42 16.42 -16.19
N ALA A 169 -22.95 15.28 -16.67
CA ALA A 169 -23.46 14.68 -17.90
C ALA A 169 -24.95 14.34 -17.81
N GLY A 170 -25.42 13.84 -16.65
CA GLY A 170 -26.83 13.54 -16.42
C GLY A 170 -27.69 14.79 -16.26
N PHE A 171 -27.17 15.85 -15.64
CA PHE A 171 -27.92 17.10 -15.43
C PHE A 171 -28.09 17.91 -16.74
N TYR A 172 -27.03 18.04 -17.53
CA TYR A 172 -27.07 18.74 -18.81
C TYR A 172 -27.63 17.91 -19.96
N GLY A 173 -27.90 16.63 -19.73
CA GLY A 173 -28.73 15.71 -20.49
C GLY A 173 -28.70 15.82 -22.03
N ASP A 174 -29.68 15.20 -22.67
CA ASP A 174 -29.72 14.98 -24.11
C ASP A 174 -29.92 16.23 -24.97
N HIS A 175 -30.18 17.41 -24.40
CA HIS A 175 -30.50 18.61 -25.17
C HIS A 175 -29.35 19.58 -25.35
N ASP A 176 -28.45 19.74 -24.33
CA ASP A 176 -27.44 20.80 -24.35
C ASP A 176 -26.03 20.31 -24.73
N LEU A 177 -25.77 19.01 -24.61
CA LEU A 177 -24.46 18.40 -24.90
C LEU A 177 -24.48 17.45 -26.09
N GLN A 178 -25.17 17.82 -27.18
CA GLN A 178 -25.10 17.01 -28.41
C GLN A 178 -23.74 17.16 -29.10
N ILE A 179 -22.83 16.26 -28.81
CA ILE A 179 -21.55 16.15 -29.54
C ILE A 179 -21.72 15.06 -30.61
N SER A 180 -21.39 15.36 -31.88
CA SER A 180 -21.40 14.37 -32.94
C SER A 180 -20.42 13.23 -32.57
N ARG A 181 -20.79 11.98 -32.90
CA ARG A 181 -19.96 10.79 -32.65
C ARG A 181 -18.50 10.96 -33.10
N VAL A 182 -18.30 11.64 -34.22
CA VAL A 182 -16.99 11.90 -34.78
C VAL A 182 -16.16 12.84 -33.88
N ARG A 183 -16.76 13.91 -33.36
CA ARG A 183 -16.10 14.84 -32.42
C ARG A 183 -15.77 14.16 -31.10
N PHE A 184 -16.65 13.30 -30.61
CA PHE A 184 -16.39 12.55 -29.38
C PHE A 184 -15.15 11.66 -29.53
N TRP A 185 -15.10 10.84 -30.58
CA TRP A 185 -13.96 9.97 -30.83
C TRP A 185 -12.68 10.73 -31.15
N ALA A 186 -12.77 11.84 -31.88
CA ALA A 186 -11.62 12.69 -32.16
C ALA A 186 -11.06 13.28 -30.86
N ASN A 187 -11.90 13.83 -29.97
CA ASN A 187 -11.43 14.38 -28.68
C ASN A 187 -10.82 13.30 -27.78
N PHE A 188 -11.42 12.09 -27.74
CA PHE A 188 -10.89 10.98 -26.98
C PHE A 188 -9.51 10.52 -27.46
N LEU A 189 -9.26 10.59 -28.77
CA LEU A 189 -7.98 10.23 -29.35
C LEU A 189 -6.93 11.35 -29.21
N PHE A 190 -7.33 12.61 -29.42
CA PHE A 190 -6.41 13.74 -29.45
C PHE A 190 -6.03 14.24 -28.04
N LEU A 191 -6.87 14.05 -27.03
CA LEU A 191 -6.60 14.53 -25.68
C LEU A 191 -5.37 13.85 -25.03
N PRO A 192 -5.20 12.51 -25.08
CA PRO A 192 -3.98 11.86 -24.59
C PRO A 192 -2.74 12.27 -25.39
N ILE A 193 -2.89 12.45 -26.70
CA ILE A 193 -1.79 12.88 -27.58
C ILE A 193 -1.34 14.30 -27.22
N ALA A 194 -2.29 15.23 -27.07
CA ALA A 194 -1.99 16.61 -26.68
C ALA A 194 -1.35 16.67 -25.28
N PHE A 195 -1.84 15.85 -24.32
CA PHE A 195 -1.25 15.74 -23.00
C PHE A 195 0.19 15.21 -23.05
N PHE A 196 0.45 14.18 -23.85
CA PHE A 196 1.79 13.61 -24.01
C PHE A 196 2.77 14.62 -24.62
N TYR A 197 2.38 15.32 -25.69
CA TYR A 197 3.21 16.35 -26.31
C TYR A 197 3.40 17.56 -25.40
N GLY A 198 2.36 18.03 -24.72
CA GLY A 198 2.48 19.12 -23.77
C GLY A 198 3.39 18.82 -22.57
N PHE A 199 3.37 17.58 -22.11
CA PHE A 199 4.26 17.11 -21.05
C PHE A 199 5.71 17.02 -21.53
N GLN A 200 5.94 16.57 -22.75
CA GLN A 200 7.26 16.46 -23.35
C GLN A 200 7.90 17.83 -23.61
N GLU A 201 7.12 18.84 -24.04
CA GLU A 201 7.60 20.21 -24.17
C GLU A 201 7.93 20.87 -22.82
N ALA A 202 7.14 20.59 -21.78
CA ALA A 202 7.40 21.11 -20.44
C ALA A 202 8.67 20.54 -19.80
N HIS A 203 9.10 19.34 -20.19
CA HIS A 203 10.27 18.63 -19.64
C HIS A 203 11.40 18.41 -20.67
N GLY A 204 11.26 18.96 -21.89
CA GLY A 204 12.29 18.88 -22.93
C GLY A 204 13.59 19.57 -22.51
N PRO A 205 14.76 19.04 -22.88
CA PRO A 205 16.05 19.57 -22.45
C PRO A 205 16.21 21.03 -22.91
N GLN A 206 16.49 21.92 -21.95
CA GLN A 206 16.73 23.35 -22.16
C GLN A 206 17.94 23.66 -23.06
N THR A 207 18.63 22.63 -23.52
CA THR A 207 19.82 22.74 -24.36
C THR A 207 19.59 23.31 -25.75
N MET A 208 18.36 23.27 -26.27
CA MET A 208 18.07 23.82 -27.62
C MET A 208 17.80 25.32 -27.63
N ARG A 209 17.43 25.95 -26.53
CA ARG A 209 17.22 27.41 -26.47
C ARG A 209 18.50 28.23 -26.47
N LEU A 210 19.60 27.66 -26.01
CA LEU A 210 20.88 28.36 -25.93
C LEU A 210 21.62 28.48 -27.27
N ILE A 211 21.29 27.63 -28.25
CA ILE A 211 21.94 27.67 -29.56
C ILE A 211 21.37 28.78 -30.47
N VAL A 212 20.10 29.11 -30.32
CA VAL A 212 19.45 30.14 -31.17
C VAL A 212 19.76 31.56 -30.70
N THR A 213 20.07 31.77 -29.41
CA THR A 213 20.40 33.11 -28.88
C THR A 213 21.90 33.48 -29.01
N SER A 214 22.75 32.54 -29.44
CA SER A 214 24.20 32.76 -29.60
C SER A 214 24.59 33.12 -31.04
N SER A 215 23.65 33.18 -32.01
CA SER A 215 23.91 33.45 -33.43
C SER A 215 23.30 34.76 -33.95
N SER A 216 23.00 35.70 -33.06
CA SER A 216 22.58 37.06 -33.43
C SER A 216 23.46 38.12 -32.79
#